data_245fcd32973015809e29837bf361ed67
#
_entry.id   245fcd32973015809e29837bf361ed67
#
_cell.length_a   1.000
_cell.length_b   1.000
_cell.length_c   1.000
_cell.angle_alpha   90.00
_cell.angle_beta   90.00
_cell.angle_gamma   90.00
#
_symmetry.space_group_name_H-M   'P 1'
#
loop_
_entity.id
_entity.type
_entity.pdbx_description
1 polymer ?
#
loop_
_entity_poly.entity_id
_entity_poly.type
_entity_poly.pdbx_seq_one_letter_code
_entity_poly.pdbx_strand_id
1 'polypeptide(L)'
;MSGQISKRGPSVTLVPAGRSSGVFKDVKDLLGTRELLGALLGRELAGKYKGSFLGLGWTLVRPLVMLFIYAVVIGEFLGASRSLEKYAIFVLIGLLFWNLISDSINMGAISMTSNSSLLKKVWFPREVLPLTSFAVASVHFIVQLIVLVFAYSIFGSWPNIKNLLFLIPAVLIVFPVAFGFSLIFSVLNVRFRDTQYIVEVGLVLSFWLSPVVYPWTAAHSFFASIPLGNFWQELYMANPFGLVVMAAQQALWPPISTSAGSVYQFFDSPFSTRLWISVLASWIFLYISQRIFARMAGTVVVDL
;
A
#
# COMPACT_ATOMS: atom_id res chain seq x y z
N MET A 1 -58.11 -41.47 -6.53
CA MET A 1 -57.49 -40.51 -5.61
C MET A 1 -55.99 -40.41 -5.94
N SER A 2 -55.61 -39.45 -6.77
CA SER A 2 -54.24 -39.25 -7.22
C SER A 2 -53.73 -38.00 -6.55
N GLY A 3 -52.81 -38.20 -5.59
CA GLY A 3 -52.11 -37.11 -4.88
C GLY A 3 -51.03 -36.50 -5.73
N GLN A 4 -51.19 -35.25 -6.16
CA GLN A 4 -50.16 -34.45 -6.78
C GLN A 4 -49.15 -34.00 -5.71
N ILE A 5 -47.95 -34.54 -5.76
CA ILE A 5 -46.80 -34.06 -4.98
C ILE A 5 -46.22 -32.82 -5.71
N SER A 6 -46.55 -31.64 -5.22
CA SER A 6 -45.94 -30.36 -5.65
C SER A 6 -44.49 -30.33 -5.22
N LYS A 7 -43.55 -30.59 -6.14
CA LYS A 7 -42.12 -30.30 -5.97
C LYS A 7 -41.89 -28.79 -6.06
N ARG A 8 -42.01 -28.08 -4.95
CA ARG A 8 -41.42 -26.74 -4.82
C ARG A 8 -39.89 -26.93 -4.68
N GLY A 9 -39.16 -26.74 -5.78
CA GLY A 9 -37.73 -26.55 -5.75
C GLY A 9 -37.38 -25.27 -4.97
N PRO A 10 -36.20 -25.18 -4.38
CA PRO A 10 -35.77 -23.96 -3.68
C PRO A 10 -35.87 -22.79 -4.65
N SER A 11 -36.63 -21.77 -4.30
CA SER A 11 -36.74 -20.53 -5.04
C SER A 11 -35.38 -19.82 -4.96
N VAL A 12 -34.57 -19.91 -6.01
CA VAL A 12 -33.38 -19.12 -6.19
C VAL A 12 -33.84 -17.67 -6.39
N THR A 13 -33.85 -16.90 -5.33
CA THR A 13 -34.00 -15.44 -5.42
C THR A 13 -32.77 -14.88 -6.09
N LEU A 14 -32.86 -14.63 -7.39
CA LEU A 14 -31.89 -13.84 -8.12
C LEU A 14 -31.93 -12.42 -7.54
N VAL A 15 -30.99 -12.12 -6.65
CA VAL A 15 -30.79 -10.74 -6.19
C VAL A 15 -30.18 -9.97 -7.35
N PRO A 16 -30.84 -8.91 -7.88
CA PRO A 16 -30.31 -8.20 -9.04
C PRO A 16 -28.96 -7.59 -8.72
N ALA A 17 -27.95 -7.95 -9.52
CA ALA A 17 -26.67 -7.27 -9.56
C ALA A 17 -26.93 -5.81 -9.99
N GLY A 18 -26.70 -4.86 -9.08
CA GLY A 18 -26.79 -3.44 -9.46
C GLY A 18 -27.75 -2.56 -8.67
N ARG A 19 -27.81 -2.70 -7.35
CA ARG A 19 -28.18 -1.54 -6.53
C ARG A 19 -26.90 -0.87 -6.06
N SER A 20 -26.60 0.28 -6.62
CA SER A 20 -25.65 1.25 -6.04
C SER A 20 -26.26 1.67 -4.69
N SER A 21 -25.97 0.92 -3.66
CA SER A 21 -26.22 1.29 -2.28
C SER A 21 -25.22 2.39 -1.93
N GLY A 22 -25.68 3.44 -1.26
CA GLY A 22 -24.81 4.56 -0.91
C GLY A 22 -23.58 4.12 -0.08
N VAL A 23 -22.48 4.85 -0.19
CA VAL A 23 -21.17 4.56 0.45
C VAL A 23 -21.28 4.13 1.92
N PHE A 24 -22.21 4.69 2.68
CA PHE A 24 -22.48 4.31 4.08
C PHE A 24 -23.02 2.89 4.24
N LYS A 25 -23.79 2.40 3.29
CA LYS A 25 -24.32 1.04 3.32
C LYS A 25 -23.23 0.04 2.96
N ASP A 26 -22.40 0.38 1.96
CA ASP A 26 -21.26 -0.45 1.55
C ASP A 26 -20.22 -0.59 2.69
N VAL A 27 -19.95 0.49 3.45
CA VAL A 27 -19.07 0.45 4.64
C VAL A 27 -19.70 -0.39 5.75
N LYS A 28 -21.01 -0.29 6.00
CA LYS A 28 -21.71 -1.10 7.00
C LYS A 28 -21.72 -2.58 6.62
N ASP A 29 -21.91 -2.88 5.34
CA ASP A 29 -21.87 -4.25 4.82
C ASP A 29 -20.45 -4.82 4.93
N LEU A 30 -19.39 -4.01 4.67
CA LEU A 30 -18.00 -4.38 4.90
C LEU A 30 -17.68 -4.66 6.38
N LEU A 31 -18.21 -3.86 7.30
CA LEU A 31 -18.06 -4.10 8.74
C LEU A 31 -18.78 -5.40 9.17
N GLY A 32 -19.89 -5.73 8.53
CA GLY A 32 -20.59 -7.01 8.71
C GLY A 32 -19.82 -8.22 8.20
N THR A 33 -18.83 -8.02 7.30
CA THR A 33 -18.03 -9.12 6.73
C THR A 33 -16.68 -9.36 7.43
N ARG A 34 -16.49 -8.81 8.64
CA ARG A 34 -15.23 -8.96 9.41
C ARG A 34 -14.81 -10.42 9.62
N GLU A 35 -15.77 -11.33 9.81
CA GLU A 35 -15.51 -12.77 9.96
C GLU A 35 -15.01 -13.38 8.65
N LEU A 36 -15.62 -13.00 7.53
CA LEU A 36 -15.18 -13.40 6.19
C LEU A 36 -13.79 -12.84 5.88
N LEU A 37 -13.54 -11.56 6.20
CA LEU A 37 -12.23 -10.92 6.04
C LEU A 37 -11.16 -11.69 6.84
N GLY A 38 -11.45 -12.02 8.11
CA GLY A 38 -10.56 -12.82 8.95
C GLY A 38 -10.28 -14.22 8.40
N ALA A 39 -11.32 -14.91 7.90
CA ALA A 39 -11.19 -16.21 7.28
C ALA A 39 -10.36 -16.17 5.98
N LEU A 40 -10.60 -15.16 5.12
CA LEU A 40 -9.84 -14.96 3.89
C LEU A 40 -8.37 -14.61 4.19
N LEU A 41 -8.14 -13.71 5.15
CA LEU A 41 -6.79 -13.34 5.61
C LEU A 41 -6.03 -14.58 6.13
N GLY A 42 -6.66 -15.36 6.99
CA GLY A 42 -6.07 -16.61 7.51
C GLY A 42 -5.77 -17.61 6.41
N ARG A 43 -6.67 -17.77 5.42
CA ARG A 43 -6.49 -18.65 4.27
C ARG A 43 -5.32 -18.20 3.38
N GLU A 44 -5.22 -16.91 3.06
CA GLU A 44 -4.16 -16.35 2.23
C GLU A 44 -2.78 -16.49 2.92
N LEU A 45 -2.70 -16.16 4.20
CA LEU A 45 -1.47 -16.34 4.99
C LEU A 45 -1.11 -17.82 5.11
N ALA A 46 -2.05 -18.69 5.44
CA ALA A 46 -1.81 -20.13 5.53
C ALA A 46 -1.39 -20.71 4.17
N GLY A 47 -2.06 -20.32 3.08
CA GLY A 47 -1.71 -20.78 1.74
C GLY A 47 -0.29 -20.38 1.32
N LYS A 48 0.15 -19.18 1.69
CA LYS A 48 1.48 -18.64 1.36
C LYS A 48 2.60 -19.29 2.17
N TYR A 49 2.33 -19.68 3.43
CA TYR A 49 3.36 -20.12 4.37
C TYR A 49 3.21 -21.57 4.85
N LYS A 50 2.14 -22.28 4.46
CA LYS A 50 1.93 -23.69 4.84
C LYS A 50 3.03 -24.56 4.25
N GLY A 51 3.69 -25.32 5.15
CA GLY A 51 4.83 -26.19 4.76
C GLY A 51 6.16 -25.47 4.56
N SER A 52 6.22 -24.16 4.83
CA SER A 52 7.47 -23.39 4.76
C SER A 52 8.27 -23.52 6.05
N PHE A 53 9.59 -23.74 5.96
CA PHE A 53 10.51 -23.83 7.11
C PHE A 53 10.57 -22.53 7.92
N LEU A 54 10.59 -21.37 7.25
CA LEU A 54 10.68 -20.04 7.87
C LEU A 54 9.32 -19.40 8.11
N GLY A 55 8.24 -19.95 7.53
CA GLY A 55 6.89 -19.37 7.65
C GLY A 55 6.86 -17.88 7.27
N LEU A 56 6.30 -17.04 8.16
CA LEU A 56 6.27 -15.58 8.01
C LEU A 56 7.66 -14.93 7.97
N GLY A 57 8.72 -15.62 8.39
CA GLY A 57 10.09 -15.09 8.32
C GLY A 57 10.56 -14.77 6.91
N TRP A 58 10.00 -15.44 5.88
CA TRP A 58 10.29 -15.08 4.48
C TRP A 58 9.90 -13.65 4.11
N THR A 59 8.92 -13.05 4.81
CA THR A 59 8.55 -11.64 4.58
C THR A 59 9.67 -10.68 4.96
N LEU A 60 10.62 -11.13 5.80
CA LEU A 60 11.77 -10.34 6.22
C LEU A 60 12.97 -10.50 5.29
N VAL A 61 13.11 -11.67 4.65
CA VAL A 61 14.30 -11.97 3.84
C VAL A 61 14.46 -11.00 2.69
N ARG A 62 13.39 -10.74 1.92
CA ARG A 62 13.44 -9.81 0.78
C ARG A 62 13.79 -8.38 1.19
N PRO A 63 13.12 -7.75 2.19
CA PRO A 63 13.50 -6.42 2.68
C PRO A 63 14.91 -6.36 3.25
N LEU A 64 15.36 -7.39 3.97
CA LEU A 64 16.72 -7.44 4.52
C LEU A 64 17.79 -7.54 3.43
N VAL A 65 17.56 -8.35 2.40
CA VAL A 65 18.46 -8.41 1.23
C VAL A 65 18.51 -7.07 0.53
N MET A 66 17.36 -6.43 0.29
CA MET A 66 17.30 -5.10 -0.32
C MET A 66 18.00 -4.06 0.57
N LEU A 67 17.75 -4.09 1.89
CA LEU A 67 18.44 -3.22 2.83
C LEU A 67 19.96 -3.40 2.75
N PHE A 68 20.43 -4.65 2.73
CA PHE A 68 21.87 -4.96 2.61
C PHE A 68 22.44 -4.40 1.31
N ILE A 69 21.78 -4.63 0.18
CA ILE A 69 22.21 -4.11 -1.13
C ILE A 69 22.26 -2.58 -1.09
N TYR A 70 21.21 -1.92 -0.64
CA TYR A 70 21.17 -0.46 -0.61
C TYR A 70 22.16 0.12 0.40
N ALA A 71 22.29 -0.46 1.58
CA ALA A 71 23.22 0.03 2.59
C ALA A 71 24.68 -0.12 2.13
N VAL A 72 25.05 -1.26 1.53
CA VAL A 72 26.42 -1.52 1.09
C VAL A 72 26.71 -0.87 -0.26
N VAL A 73 25.89 -1.12 -1.29
CA VAL A 73 26.20 -0.64 -2.64
C VAL A 73 25.97 0.88 -2.74
N ILE A 74 24.81 1.38 -2.35
CA ILE A 74 24.50 2.79 -2.46
C ILE A 74 25.09 3.57 -1.27
N GLY A 75 25.04 3.02 -0.06
CA GLY A 75 25.58 3.62 1.14
C GLY A 75 27.10 3.77 1.06
N GLU A 76 27.81 2.65 1.02
CA GLU A 76 29.27 2.65 1.13
C GLU A 76 29.97 2.86 -0.22
N PHE A 77 29.62 2.13 -1.27
CA PHE A 77 30.33 2.22 -2.55
C PHE A 77 30.03 3.52 -3.30
N LEU A 78 28.76 3.97 -3.31
CA LEU A 78 28.39 5.24 -3.94
C LEU A 78 28.45 6.44 -2.98
N GLY A 79 28.74 6.20 -1.70
CA GLY A 79 29.01 7.25 -0.72
C GLY A 79 27.78 7.96 -0.16
N ALA A 80 26.57 7.40 -0.31
CA ALA A 80 25.35 8.00 0.24
C ALA A 80 25.38 8.08 1.77
N SER A 81 26.06 7.13 2.44
CA SER A 81 26.26 7.13 3.90
C SER A 81 27.07 8.32 4.39
N ARG A 82 27.88 8.96 3.52
CA ARG A 82 28.66 10.18 3.86
C ARG A 82 27.78 11.42 3.97
N SER A 83 26.66 11.44 3.26
CA SER A 83 25.72 12.57 3.26
C SER A 83 24.57 12.39 4.24
N LEU A 84 24.25 11.14 4.64
CA LEU A 84 23.13 10.79 5.49
C LEU A 84 23.58 9.90 6.64
N GLU A 85 23.61 10.43 7.86
CA GLU A 85 23.83 9.60 9.05
C GLU A 85 22.75 8.50 9.13
N LYS A 86 23.18 7.29 9.52
CA LYS A 86 22.27 6.14 9.69
C LYS A 86 21.44 5.83 8.44
N TYR A 87 22.09 5.96 7.28
CA TYR A 87 21.48 5.72 5.98
C TYR A 87 20.69 4.41 5.90
N ALA A 88 21.20 3.35 6.53
CA ALA A 88 20.50 2.05 6.58
C ALA A 88 19.11 2.14 7.22
N ILE A 89 18.97 2.89 8.32
CA ILE A 89 17.67 3.10 8.98
C ILE A 89 16.75 3.93 8.09
N PHE A 90 17.28 4.97 7.45
CA PHE A 90 16.54 5.80 6.51
C PHE A 90 15.92 4.96 5.38
N VAL A 91 16.74 4.12 4.73
CA VAL A 91 16.30 3.24 3.65
C VAL A 91 15.32 2.19 4.16
N LEU A 92 15.56 1.61 5.34
CA LEU A 92 14.65 0.62 5.93
C LEU A 92 13.25 1.19 6.12
N ILE A 93 13.14 2.41 6.66
CA ILE A 93 11.83 3.08 6.82
C ILE A 93 11.15 3.28 5.47
N GLY A 94 11.88 3.79 4.47
CA GLY A 94 11.37 3.97 3.12
C GLY A 94 10.87 2.66 2.50
N LEU A 95 11.64 1.58 2.60
CA LEU A 95 11.28 0.25 2.11
C LEU A 95 10.05 -0.33 2.82
N LEU A 96 9.91 -0.13 4.12
CA LEU A 96 8.75 -0.59 4.89
C LEU A 96 7.44 -0.03 4.35
N PHE A 97 7.36 1.28 4.22
CA PHE A 97 6.15 1.95 3.72
C PHE A 97 5.93 1.69 2.23
N TRP A 98 7.01 1.64 1.46
CA TRP A 98 6.93 1.25 0.05
C TRP A 98 6.39 -0.17 -0.14
N ASN A 99 6.90 -1.15 0.63
CA ASN A 99 6.44 -2.54 0.54
C ASN A 99 4.95 -2.65 0.92
N LEU A 100 4.50 -1.93 1.95
CA LEU A 100 3.08 -1.91 2.31
C LEU A 100 2.20 -1.46 1.14
N ILE A 101 2.61 -0.40 0.42
CA ILE A 101 1.89 0.13 -0.73
C ILE A 101 1.96 -0.86 -1.90
N SER A 102 3.17 -1.26 -2.29
CA SER A 102 3.38 -2.09 -3.48
C SER A 102 2.79 -3.48 -3.35
N ASP A 103 2.94 -4.13 -2.19
CA ASP A 103 2.35 -5.44 -1.93
C ASP A 103 0.81 -5.36 -1.93
N SER A 104 0.23 -4.32 -1.32
CA SER A 104 -1.21 -4.10 -1.33
C SER A 104 -1.76 -3.98 -2.75
N ILE A 105 -1.11 -3.18 -3.59
CA ILE A 105 -1.54 -2.92 -4.97
C ILE A 105 -1.35 -4.17 -5.84
N ASN A 106 -0.18 -4.83 -5.77
CA ASN A 106 0.11 -6.04 -6.56
C ASN A 106 -0.84 -7.18 -6.21
N MET A 107 -0.98 -7.49 -4.92
CA MET A 107 -1.89 -8.54 -4.46
C MET A 107 -3.35 -8.18 -4.73
N GLY A 108 -3.70 -6.89 -4.59
CA GLY A 108 -5.02 -6.37 -4.90
C GLY A 108 -5.37 -6.55 -6.37
N ALA A 109 -4.44 -6.24 -7.28
CA ALA A 109 -4.67 -6.37 -8.72
C ALA A 109 -5.05 -7.80 -9.15
N ILE A 110 -4.45 -8.82 -8.55
CA ILE A 110 -4.74 -10.22 -8.86
C ILE A 110 -5.83 -10.85 -7.97
N SER A 111 -6.34 -10.12 -6.98
CA SER A 111 -7.21 -10.66 -5.93
C SER A 111 -8.48 -11.32 -6.45
N MET A 112 -9.11 -10.75 -7.48
CA MET A 112 -10.33 -11.30 -8.07
C MET A 112 -10.06 -12.52 -8.96
N THR A 113 -9.02 -12.46 -9.78
CA THR A 113 -8.65 -13.55 -10.70
C THR A 113 -8.20 -14.79 -9.94
N SER A 114 -7.39 -14.63 -8.89
CA SER A 114 -6.93 -15.74 -8.03
C SER A 114 -8.07 -16.35 -7.18
N ASN A 115 -9.13 -15.59 -6.90
CA ASN A 115 -10.29 -16.07 -6.15
C ASN A 115 -11.54 -16.31 -7.01
N SER A 116 -11.38 -16.53 -8.32
CA SER A 116 -12.48 -16.72 -9.28
C SER A 116 -13.42 -17.85 -8.91
N SER A 117 -12.90 -18.97 -8.40
CA SER A 117 -13.72 -20.11 -7.94
C SER A 117 -14.64 -19.76 -6.76
N LEU A 118 -14.20 -18.88 -5.87
CA LEU A 118 -14.99 -18.39 -4.74
C LEU A 118 -16.07 -17.43 -5.22
N LEU A 119 -15.72 -16.49 -6.12
CA LEU A 119 -16.65 -15.52 -6.71
C LEU A 119 -17.82 -16.18 -7.46
N LYS A 120 -17.59 -17.35 -8.06
CA LYS A 120 -18.62 -18.12 -8.78
C LYS A 120 -19.55 -18.93 -7.86
N LYS A 121 -19.12 -19.27 -6.64
CA LYS A 121 -19.84 -20.19 -5.75
C LYS A 121 -20.56 -19.51 -4.60
N VAL A 122 -20.08 -18.38 -4.12
CA VAL A 122 -20.58 -17.71 -2.92
C VAL A 122 -20.82 -16.23 -3.23
N TRP A 123 -21.95 -15.72 -2.79
CA TRP A 123 -22.25 -14.30 -2.87
C TRP A 123 -21.70 -13.57 -1.63
N PHE A 124 -20.87 -12.55 -1.87
CA PHE A 124 -20.34 -11.62 -0.85
C PHE A 124 -19.94 -10.30 -1.49
N PRO A 125 -19.77 -9.20 -0.72
CA PRO A 125 -19.24 -7.94 -1.24
C PRO A 125 -17.84 -8.16 -1.83
N ARG A 126 -17.67 -7.87 -3.12
CA ARG A 126 -16.43 -8.20 -3.86
C ARG A 126 -15.23 -7.37 -3.43
N GLU A 127 -15.48 -6.21 -2.83
CA GLU A 127 -14.50 -5.29 -2.24
C GLU A 127 -13.67 -5.97 -1.13
N VAL A 128 -14.21 -7.02 -0.52
CA VAL A 128 -13.52 -7.80 0.52
C VAL A 128 -12.21 -8.43 -0.01
N LEU A 129 -12.14 -8.80 -1.30
CA LEU A 129 -10.94 -9.42 -1.87
C LEU A 129 -9.75 -8.44 -1.96
N PRO A 130 -9.87 -7.24 -2.59
CA PRO A 130 -8.81 -6.24 -2.52
C PRO A 130 -8.51 -5.76 -1.10
N LEU A 131 -9.53 -5.69 -0.22
CA LEU A 131 -9.33 -5.34 1.19
C LEU A 131 -8.50 -6.41 1.93
N THR A 132 -8.73 -7.71 1.63
CA THR A 132 -7.91 -8.80 2.16
C THR A 132 -6.45 -8.65 1.74
N SER A 133 -6.18 -8.25 0.50
CA SER A 133 -4.82 -8.01 0.03
C SER A 133 -4.12 -6.91 0.83
N PHE A 134 -4.80 -5.80 1.11
CA PHE A 134 -4.28 -4.76 2.00
C PHE A 134 -4.05 -5.28 3.42
N ALA A 135 -4.96 -6.09 3.95
CA ALA A 135 -4.80 -6.68 5.28
C ALA A 135 -3.59 -7.64 5.36
N VAL A 136 -3.35 -8.47 4.33
CA VAL A 136 -2.15 -9.32 4.24
C VAL A 136 -0.88 -8.47 4.19
N ALA A 137 -0.83 -7.44 3.34
CA ALA A 137 0.30 -6.52 3.27
C ALA A 137 0.54 -5.81 4.60
N SER A 138 -0.52 -5.45 5.34
CA SER A 138 -0.43 -4.86 6.68
C SER A 138 0.18 -5.83 7.70
N VAL A 139 -0.14 -7.13 7.63
CA VAL A 139 0.52 -8.16 8.48
C VAL A 139 2.01 -8.22 8.16
N HIS A 140 2.40 -8.21 6.88
CA HIS A 140 3.82 -8.18 6.48
C HIS A 140 4.52 -6.92 7.01
N PHE A 141 3.87 -5.77 6.92
CA PHE A 141 4.38 -4.49 7.44
C PHE A 141 4.61 -4.55 8.96
N ILE A 142 3.65 -5.10 9.72
CA ILE A 142 3.80 -5.26 11.18
C ILE A 142 5.01 -6.14 11.52
N VAL A 143 5.20 -7.25 10.80
CA VAL A 143 6.35 -8.13 10.99
C VAL A 143 7.66 -7.38 10.65
N GLN A 144 7.67 -6.58 9.60
CA GLN A 144 8.84 -5.76 9.23
C GLN A 144 9.11 -4.62 10.22
N LEU A 145 8.11 -4.07 10.92
CA LEU A 145 8.31 -3.09 11.99
C LEU A 145 9.15 -3.65 13.15
N ILE A 146 9.07 -4.96 13.41
CA ILE A 146 9.91 -5.62 14.43
C ILE A 146 11.39 -5.46 14.08
N VAL A 147 11.73 -5.59 12.78
CA VAL A 147 13.11 -5.38 12.30
C VAL A 147 13.56 -3.94 12.52
N LEU A 148 12.67 -2.96 12.29
CA LEU A 148 12.98 -1.55 12.51
C LEU A 148 13.25 -1.27 14.00
N VAL A 149 12.42 -1.82 14.92
CA VAL A 149 12.63 -1.72 16.36
C VAL A 149 13.96 -2.33 16.78
N PHE A 150 14.29 -3.50 16.21
CA PHE A 150 15.56 -4.16 16.45
C PHE A 150 16.75 -3.34 15.93
N ALA A 151 16.62 -2.73 14.75
CA ALA A 151 17.63 -1.82 14.20
C ALA A 151 17.87 -0.61 15.14
N TYR A 152 16.82 0.01 15.68
CA TYR A 152 16.99 1.09 16.66
C TYR A 152 17.76 0.65 17.90
N SER A 153 17.49 -0.56 18.39
CA SER A 153 18.18 -1.11 19.56
C SER A 153 19.67 -1.33 19.32
N ILE A 154 20.05 -1.79 18.11
CA ILE A 154 21.45 -1.99 17.72
C ILE A 154 22.19 -0.67 17.54
N PHE A 155 21.57 0.28 16.81
CA PHE A 155 22.21 1.56 16.49
C PHE A 155 22.08 2.60 17.61
N GLY A 156 21.40 2.27 18.72
CA GLY A 156 21.25 3.17 19.89
C GLY A 156 20.50 4.47 19.57
N SER A 157 19.57 4.46 18.65
CA SER A 157 18.99 5.68 18.08
C SER A 157 17.49 5.55 17.93
N TRP A 158 16.76 6.29 18.75
CA TRP A 158 15.28 6.28 18.71
C TRP A 158 14.73 7.54 18.05
N PRO A 159 13.57 7.45 17.37
CA PRO A 159 12.92 8.60 16.76
C PRO A 159 12.48 9.63 17.82
N ASN A 160 12.38 10.89 17.41
CA ASN A 160 11.83 11.93 18.28
C ASN A 160 10.31 11.77 18.40
N ILE A 161 9.82 11.75 19.62
CA ILE A 161 8.38 11.55 19.92
C ILE A 161 7.48 12.60 19.23
N LYS A 162 7.96 13.85 19.10
CA LYS A 162 7.24 14.92 18.41
C LYS A 162 7.08 14.65 16.93
N ASN A 163 8.07 14.01 16.30
CA ASN A 163 8.04 13.70 14.88
C ASN A 163 7.09 12.54 14.57
N LEU A 164 6.75 11.69 15.53
CA LEU A 164 5.79 10.59 15.34
C LEU A 164 4.40 11.08 14.89
N LEU A 165 4.08 12.36 15.11
CA LEU A 165 2.85 12.96 14.61
C LEU A 165 2.75 12.91 13.06
N PHE A 166 3.87 12.89 12.34
CA PHE A 166 3.87 12.73 10.88
C PHE A 166 3.44 11.33 10.39
N LEU A 167 3.40 10.33 11.29
CA LEU A 167 2.81 9.03 10.95
C LEU A 167 1.30 9.12 10.71
N ILE A 168 0.61 10.05 11.37
CA ILE A 168 -0.84 10.19 11.23
C ILE A 168 -1.22 10.47 9.77
N PRO A 169 -0.74 11.55 9.13
CA PRO A 169 -1.04 11.78 7.72
C PRO A 169 -0.47 10.67 6.82
N ALA A 170 0.70 10.09 7.11
CA ALA A 170 1.25 8.99 6.32
C ALA A 170 0.29 7.80 6.27
N VAL A 171 -0.22 7.34 7.41
CA VAL A 171 -1.19 6.23 7.48
C VAL A 171 -2.52 6.60 6.84
N LEU A 172 -2.99 7.85 7.04
CA LEU A 172 -4.23 8.34 6.42
C LEU A 172 -4.15 8.45 4.89
N ILE A 173 -2.97 8.54 4.30
CA ILE A 173 -2.75 8.52 2.84
C ILE A 173 -2.55 7.08 2.33
N VAL A 174 -1.78 6.24 3.06
CA VAL A 174 -1.44 4.87 2.62
C VAL A 174 -2.69 4.05 2.34
N PHE A 175 -3.63 4.01 3.27
CA PHE A 175 -4.82 3.17 3.15
C PHE A 175 -5.65 3.54 1.90
N PRO A 176 -6.11 4.80 1.73
CA PRO A 176 -6.95 5.13 0.60
C PRO A 176 -6.24 5.02 -0.74
N VAL A 177 -4.93 5.29 -0.80
CA VAL A 177 -4.15 5.16 -2.04
C VAL A 177 -3.97 3.68 -2.40
N ALA A 178 -3.45 2.86 -1.49
CA ALA A 178 -3.19 1.46 -1.76
C ALA A 178 -4.48 0.68 -2.03
N PHE A 179 -5.52 0.89 -1.21
CA PHE A 179 -6.80 0.23 -1.40
C PHE A 179 -7.54 0.72 -2.64
N GLY A 180 -7.50 2.03 -2.93
CA GLY A 180 -8.11 2.61 -4.13
C GLY A 180 -7.52 2.06 -5.43
N PHE A 181 -6.20 1.98 -5.53
CA PHE A 181 -5.54 1.33 -6.68
C PHE A 181 -5.84 -0.17 -6.73
N SER A 182 -5.87 -0.86 -5.60
CA SER A 182 -6.23 -2.28 -5.53
C SER A 182 -7.64 -2.53 -6.07
N LEU A 183 -8.62 -1.67 -5.73
CA LEU A 183 -9.97 -1.75 -6.27
C LEU A 183 -9.98 -1.61 -7.80
N ILE A 184 -9.35 -0.56 -8.33
CA ILE A 184 -9.34 -0.30 -9.78
C ILE A 184 -8.65 -1.45 -10.52
N PHE A 185 -7.45 -1.82 -10.10
CA PHE A 185 -6.66 -2.82 -10.80
C PHE A 185 -7.24 -4.24 -10.67
N SER A 186 -7.95 -4.55 -9.58
CA SER A 186 -8.61 -5.85 -9.44
C SER A 186 -9.67 -6.10 -10.50
N VAL A 187 -10.49 -5.10 -10.82
CA VAL A 187 -11.54 -5.24 -11.85
C VAL A 187 -10.96 -5.11 -13.26
N LEU A 188 -9.94 -4.26 -13.46
CA LEU A 188 -9.25 -4.16 -14.74
C LEU A 188 -8.54 -5.45 -15.11
N ASN A 189 -7.91 -6.12 -14.13
CA ASN A 189 -7.19 -7.38 -14.36
C ASN A 189 -8.10 -8.55 -14.70
N VAL A 190 -9.36 -8.53 -14.30
CA VAL A 190 -10.36 -9.52 -14.76
C VAL A 190 -10.62 -9.35 -16.25
N ARG A 191 -10.76 -8.11 -16.71
CA ARG A 191 -11.07 -7.79 -18.10
C ARG A 191 -9.84 -7.83 -19.01
N PHE A 192 -8.70 -7.36 -18.51
CA PHE A 192 -7.43 -7.27 -19.22
C PHE A 192 -6.33 -7.89 -18.36
N ARG A 193 -5.95 -9.13 -18.65
CA ARG A 193 -4.96 -9.89 -17.87
C ARG A 193 -3.57 -9.25 -17.85
N ASP A 194 -3.27 -8.38 -18.82
CA ASP A 194 -2.01 -7.64 -18.89
C ASP A 194 -1.90 -6.54 -17.82
N THR A 195 -3.02 -6.21 -17.16
CA THR A 195 -3.05 -5.20 -16.09
C THR A 195 -2.03 -5.49 -14.99
N GLN A 196 -1.84 -6.75 -14.61
CA GLN A 196 -0.85 -7.11 -13.59
C GLN A 196 0.58 -6.71 -13.98
N TYR A 197 0.98 -6.88 -15.25
CA TYR A 197 2.31 -6.51 -15.73
C TYR A 197 2.48 -4.99 -15.79
N ILE A 198 1.43 -4.27 -16.20
CA ILE A 198 1.41 -2.81 -16.20
C ILE A 198 1.57 -2.28 -14.77
N VAL A 199 0.89 -2.90 -13.80
CA VAL A 199 1.01 -2.56 -12.38
C VAL A 199 2.44 -2.79 -11.86
N GLU A 200 3.03 -3.93 -12.18
CA GLU A 200 4.41 -4.25 -11.77
C GLU A 200 5.40 -3.22 -12.30
N VAL A 201 5.34 -2.89 -13.60
CA VAL A 201 6.20 -1.88 -14.22
C VAL A 201 5.92 -0.49 -13.63
N GLY A 202 4.64 -0.13 -13.45
CA GLY A 202 4.24 1.13 -12.85
C GLY A 202 4.75 1.29 -11.42
N LEU A 203 4.74 0.24 -10.62
CA LEU A 203 5.29 0.24 -9.26
C LEU A 203 6.82 0.37 -9.26
N VAL A 204 7.53 -0.28 -10.18
CA VAL A 204 9.00 -0.09 -10.32
C VAL A 204 9.32 1.37 -10.65
N LEU A 205 8.61 1.99 -11.58
CA LEU A 205 8.78 3.41 -11.90
C LEU A 205 8.46 4.29 -10.69
N SER A 206 7.35 4.02 -10.00
CA SER A 206 6.92 4.79 -8.83
C SER A 206 7.90 4.67 -7.65
N PHE A 207 8.58 3.52 -7.50
CA PHE A 207 9.64 3.35 -6.52
C PHE A 207 10.77 4.36 -6.72
N TRP A 208 11.26 4.47 -7.96
CA TRP A 208 12.34 5.40 -8.29
C TRP A 208 11.89 6.87 -8.34
N LEU A 209 10.60 7.11 -8.58
CA LEU A 209 10.00 8.46 -8.48
C LEU A 209 9.61 8.83 -7.04
N SER A 210 9.93 8.00 -6.06
CA SER A 210 9.69 8.26 -4.64
C SER A 210 11.02 8.22 -3.90
N PRO A 211 11.26 9.09 -2.90
CA PRO A 211 12.55 9.19 -2.21
C PRO A 211 12.71 8.06 -1.17
N VAL A 212 12.66 6.80 -1.64
CA VAL A 212 12.79 5.60 -0.79
C VAL A 212 14.23 5.39 -0.37
N VAL A 213 15.16 5.47 -1.33
CA VAL A 213 16.59 5.16 -1.15
C VAL A 213 17.50 6.37 -1.27
N TYR A 214 16.97 7.53 -1.60
CA TYR A 214 17.71 8.79 -1.69
C TYR A 214 16.95 9.91 -0.97
N PRO A 215 17.63 10.93 -0.45
CA PRO A 215 16.96 12.02 0.23
C PRO A 215 16.29 12.96 -0.76
N TRP A 216 15.23 13.61 -0.31
CA TRP A 216 14.56 14.66 -1.08
C TRP A 216 15.53 15.74 -1.57
N THR A 217 16.55 16.10 -0.76
CA THR A 217 17.57 17.11 -1.13
C THR A 217 18.24 16.81 -2.46
N ALA A 218 18.50 15.53 -2.75
CA ALA A 218 19.11 15.14 -4.02
C ALA A 218 18.14 15.38 -5.19
N ALA A 219 16.85 15.07 -5.03
CA ALA A 219 15.83 15.37 -6.03
C ALA A 219 15.65 16.89 -6.21
N HIS A 220 15.60 17.65 -5.11
CA HIS A 220 15.47 19.09 -5.13
C HIS A 220 16.64 19.77 -5.87
N SER A 221 17.89 19.40 -5.57
CA SER A 221 19.05 19.95 -6.25
C SER A 221 19.08 19.62 -7.74
N PHE A 222 18.66 18.41 -8.11
CA PHE A 222 18.50 18.03 -9.52
C PHE A 222 17.46 18.91 -10.22
N PHE A 223 16.27 19.08 -9.65
CA PHE A 223 15.23 19.92 -10.25
C PHE A 223 15.65 21.39 -10.35
N ALA A 224 16.38 21.91 -9.36
CA ALA A 224 16.92 23.28 -9.41
C ALA A 224 17.91 23.49 -10.58
N SER A 225 18.52 22.44 -11.11
CA SER A 225 19.51 22.50 -12.20
C SER A 225 18.93 22.41 -13.61
N ILE A 226 17.63 22.06 -13.75
CA ILE A 226 16.99 21.86 -15.05
C ILE A 226 15.98 22.96 -15.41
N PRO A 227 15.69 23.18 -16.70
CA PRO A 227 14.63 24.09 -17.12
C PRO A 227 13.27 23.66 -16.56
N LEU A 228 12.44 24.62 -16.16
CA LEU A 228 11.13 24.38 -15.52
C LEU A 228 11.24 23.57 -14.21
N GLY A 229 12.36 23.64 -13.50
CA GLY A 229 12.62 22.87 -12.28
C GLY A 229 11.53 23.00 -11.23
N ASN A 230 10.98 24.19 -11.03
CA ASN A 230 9.84 24.39 -10.09
C ASN A 230 8.60 23.57 -10.48
N PHE A 231 8.28 23.47 -11.77
CA PHE A 231 7.15 22.65 -12.24
C PHE A 231 7.39 21.15 -11.95
N TRP A 232 8.59 20.66 -12.26
CA TRP A 232 8.94 19.26 -12.00
C TRP A 232 9.00 18.94 -10.51
N GLN A 233 9.45 19.88 -9.70
CA GLN A 233 9.46 19.78 -8.25
C GLN A 233 8.03 19.67 -7.70
N GLU A 234 7.10 20.52 -8.16
CA GLU A 234 5.69 20.45 -7.75
C GLU A 234 5.05 19.14 -8.17
N LEU A 235 5.31 18.67 -9.39
CA LEU A 235 4.81 17.39 -9.89
C LEU A 235 5.34 16.21 -9.05
N TYR A 236 6.63 16.24 -8.70
CA TYR A 236 7.24 15.24 -7.83
C TYR A 236 6.60 15.22 -6.44
N MET A 237 6.39 16.41 -5.87
CA MET A 237 5.75 16.58 -4.55
C MET A 237 4.24 16.29 -4.57
N ALA A 238 3.61 16.21 -5.74
CA ALA A 238 2.23 15.74 -5.89
C ALA A 238 2.10 14.22 -5.84
N ASN A 239 3.21 13.46 -5.90
CA ASN A 239 3.21 12.01 -5.83
C ASN A 239 2.83 11.53 -4.41
N PRO A 240 1.65 10.88 -4.22
CA PRO A 240 1.22 10.45 -2.89
C PRO A 240 2.13 9.36 -2.30
N PHE A 241 2.75 8.53 -3.13
CA PHE A 241 3.70 7.51 -2.67
C PHE A 241 4.95 8.14 -2.06
N GLY A 242 5.50 9.15 -2.73
CA GLY A 242 6.65 9.91 -2.24
C GLY A 242 6.34 10.65 -0.94
N LEU A 243 5.15 11.26 -0.83
CA LEU A 243 4.73 11.98 0.39
C LEU A 243 4.58 11.03 1.59
N VAL A 244 4.04 9.82 1.39
CA VAL A 244 3.97 8.82 2.45
C VAL A 244 5.35 8.43 2.95
N VAL A 245 6.27 8.12 2.02
CA VAL A 245 7.64 7.73 2.35
C VAL A 245 8.36 8.86 3.11
N MET A 246 8.28 10.10 2.61
CA MET A 246 8.89 11.26 3.27
C MET A 246 8.30 11.51 4.66
N ALA A 247 6.99 11.42 4.83
CA ALA A 247 6.35 11.59 6.13
C ALA A 247 6.76 10.49 7.12
N ALA A 248 6.88 9.25 6.66
CA ALA A 248 7.35 8.14 7.46
C ALA A 248 8.82 8.28 7.86
N GLN A 249 9.68 8.70 6.93
CA GLN A 249 11.09 8.99 7.20
C GLN A 249 11.23 10.13 8.20
N GLN A 250 10.45 11.21 8.05
CA GLN A 250 10.42 12.30 9.02
C GLN A 250 10.00 11.84 10.42
N ALA A 251 8.99 10.98 10.48
CA ALA A 251 8.46 10.50 11.75
C ALA A 251 9.43 9.57 12.47
N LEU A 252 10.06 8.67 11.73
CA LEU A 252 10.76 7.52 12.27
C LEU A 252 12.29 7.62 12.19
N TRP A 253 12.82 8.50 11.32
CA TRP A 253 14.27 8.64 11.24
C TRP A 253 14.81 9.40 12.48
N PRO A 254 15.86 8.89 13.14
CA PRO A 254 16.39 9.51 14.35
C PRO A 254 16.91 10.92 14.06
N PRO A 255 16.75 11.86 15.00
CA PRO A 255 17.30 13.19 14.86
C PRO A 255 18.81 13.14 14.73
N ILE A 256 19.36 13.86 13.76
CA ILE A 256 20.79 13.96 13.50
C ILE A 256 21.31 15.23 14.16
N SER A 257 22.36 15.09 14.96
CA SER A 257 23.12 16.21 15.51
C SER A 257 24.23 16.63 14.52
N THR A 258 23.86 17.13 13.34
CA THR A 258 24.86 17.66 12.43
C THR A 258 25.01 19.18 12.56
N SER A 259 26.25 19.64 12.68
CA SER A 259 26.69 21.04 12.60
C SER A 259 26.42 21.71 11.25
N ALA A 260 25.86 20.99 10.29
CA ALA A 260 25.52 21.43 8.93
C ALA A 260 24.05 21.74 8.72
N GLY A 261 23.33 22.20 9.73
CA GLY A 261 21.91 22.53 9.64
C GLY A 261 21.10 21.27 9.28
N SER A 262 20.02 21.02 9.96
CA SER A 262 19.23 19.80 9.79
C SER A 262 18.99 19.50 8.32
N VAL A 263 19.54 18.41 7.79
CA VAL A 263 19.35 17.90 6.43
C VAL A 263 17.88 17.64 6.11
N TYR A 264 17.03 17.68 7.12
CA TYR A 264 15.58 17.46 7.06
C TYR A 264 14.74 18.55 7.74
N GLN A 265 15.17 19.80 7.70
CA GLN A 265 14.27 20.95 7.92
C GLN A 265 13.32 21.15 6.72
N PHE A 266 12.89 20.05 6.08
CA PHE A 266 11.95 20.11 4.96
C PHE A 266 10.53 20.42 5.35
N PHE A 267 10.27 20.48 6.64
CA PHE A 267 8.93 20.51 7.16
C PHE A 267 8.58 21.89 7.70
N ASP A 268 9.03 22.89 6.95
CA ASP A 268 8.40 24.20 6.96
C ASP A 268 6.89 24.05 6.69
N SER A 269 6.13 25.01 7.15
CA SER A 269 4.65 25.02 6.99
C SER A 269 4.11 24.50 5.64
N PRO A 270 4.78 24.66 4.48
CA PRO A 270 4.32 24.11 3.21
C PRO A 270 4.21 22.58 3.17
N PHE A 271 5.11 21.82 3.81
CA PHE A 271 5.05 20.36 3.73
C PHE A 271 3.89 19.77 4.54
N SER A 272 3.68 20.24 5.75
CA SER A 272 2.54 19.79 6.56
C SER A 272 1.22 20.10 5.87
N THR A 273 1.10 21.26 5.24
CA THR A 273 -0.06 21.63 4.44
C THR A 273 -0.26 20.69 3.25
N ARG A 274 0.82 20.35 2.53
CA ARG A 274 0.78 19.39 1.41
C ARG A 274 0.35 17.99 1.87
N LEU A 275 0.82 17.54 3.03
CA LEU A 275 0.38 16.26 3.60
C LEU A 275 -1.12 16.23 3.85
N TRP A 276 -1.71 17.27 4.46
CA TRP A 276 -3.14 17.32 4.72
C TRP A 276 -3.99 17.47 3.44
N ILE A 277 -3.50 18.22 2.45
CA ILE A 277 -4.13 18.26 1.12
C ILE A 277 -4.11 16.87 0.49
N SER A 278 -2.99 16.15 0.60
CA SER A 278 -2.86 14.78 0.07
C SER A 278 -3.73 13.77 0.80
N VAL A 279 -3.94 13.94 2.12
CA VAL A 279 -4.95 13.16 2.86
C VAL A 279 -6.31 13.36 2.22
N LEU A 280 -6.77 14.60 2.04
CA LEU A 280 -8.07 14.88 1.43
C LEU A 280 -8.15 14.30 0.01
N ALA A 281 -7.14 14.54 -0.82
CA ALA A 281 -7.08 14.04 -2.19
C ALA A 281 -7.13 12.51 -2.26
N SER A 282 -6.43 11.81 -1.35
CA SER A 282 -6.40 10.35 -1.30
C SER A 282 -7.76 9.74 -0.92
N TRP A 283 -8.52 10.38 -0.03
CA TRP A 283 -9.87 9.93 0.30
C TRP A 283 -10.87 10.19 -0.82
N ILE A 284 -10.73 11.32 -1.54
CA ILE A 284 -11.49 11.59 -2.78
C ILE A 284 -11.15 10.52 -3.83
N PHE A 285 -9.87 10.20 -4.00
CA PHE A 285 -9.41 9.14 -4.90
C PHE A 285 -10.03 7.79 -4.54
N LEU A 286 -10.04 7.40 -3.27
CA LEU A 286 -10.68 6.17 -2.81
C LEU A 286 -12.18 6.16 -3.14
N TYR A 287 -12.88 7.26 -2.90
CA TYR A 287 -14.29 7.39 -3.25
C TYR A 287 -14.54 7.17 -4.75
N ILE A 288 -13.72 7.81 -5.59
CA ILE A 288 -13.78 7.64 -7.05
C ILE A 288 -13.48 6.19 -7.45
N SER A 289 -12.43 5.60 -6.88
CA SER A 289 -12.04 4.21 -7.11
C SER A 289 -13.16 3.22 -6.77
N GLN A 290 -13.83 3.42 -5.64
CA GLN A 290 -14.98 2.62 -5.24
C GLN A 290 -16.15 2.76 -6.21
N ARG A 291 -16.41 3.99 -6.73
CA ARG A 291 -17.46 4.21 -7.74
C ARG A 291 -17.15 3.50 -9.06
N ILE A 292 -15.90 3.54 -9.51
CA ILE A 292 -15.44 2.82 -10.71
C ILE A 292 -15.59 1.31 -10.48
N PHE A 293 -15.10 0.82 -9.34
CA PHE A 293 -15.20 -0.58 -8.97
C PHE A 293 -16.64 -1.06 -8.96
N ALA A 294 -17.57 -0.36 -8.28
CA ALA A 294 -18.96 -0.72 -8.18
C ALA A 294 -19.66 -0.80 -9.55
N ARG A 295 -19.29 0.08 -10.50
CA ARG A 295 -19.83 0.03 -11.87
C ARG A 295 -19.32 -1.17 -12.66
N MET A 296 -18.05 -1.52 -12.52
CA MET A 296 -17.41 -2.60 -13.25
C MET A 296 -17.62 -3.97 -12.60
N ALA A 297 -17.71 -4.03 -11.29
CA ALA A 297 -17.86 -5.27 -10.54
C ALA A 297 -19.13 -6.06 -10.90
N GLY A 298 -20.17 -5.39 -11.41
CA GLY A 298 -21.41 -6.05 -11.88
C GLY A 298 -21.16 -7.08 -12.97
N THR A 299 -20.24 -6.82 -13.90
CA THR A 299 -19.94 -7.67 -15.06
C THR A 299 -18.83 -8.69 -14.82
N VAL A 300 -18.07 -8.57 -13.74
CA VAL A 300 -16.89 -9.40 -13.44
C VAL A 300 -17.16 -10.90 -13.44
N VAL A 301 -18.34 -11.35 -12.96
CA VAL A 301 -18.66 -12.80 -12.94
C VAL A 301 -18.89 -13.37 -14.33
N VAL A 302 -19.27 -12.52 -15.28
CA VAL A 302 -19.49 -12.93 -16.67
C VAL A 302 -18.15 -13.03 -17.41
N ASP A 303 -17.19 -12.18 -17.01
CA ASP A 303 -15.86 -12.06 -17.65
C ASP A 303 -14.82 -13.05 -17.05
N LEU A 304 -15.11 -13.68 -15.89
CA LEU A 304 -14.30 -14.72 -15.22
C LEU A 304 -14.63 -16.11 -15.72
#